data_4e24295eddfdc1ef9cadee3e33c6f1d9
#
_entry.id   4e24295eddfdc1ef9cadee3e33c6f1d9
#
_cell.length_a   1.000
_cell.length_b   1.000
_cell.length_c   1.000
_cell.angle_alpha   90.00
_cell.angle_beta   90.00
_cell.angle_gamma   90.00
#
_symmetry.space_group_name_H-M   'P 1'
#
loop_
_entity.id
_entity.type
_entity.pdbx_description
1 polymer ?
#
loop_
_entity_poly.entity_id
_entity_poly.type
_entity_poly.pdbx_seq_one_letter_code
_entity_poly.pdbx_strand_id
1 'polypeptide(L)'
;MNQHQFFTGEIFDAYRWFGAHIEQNAVVFRTFAPNASRITLTGACNGWTETDLVQDGRSGFWSVSVPDARAGQFYKYRIYGPDGSVTEHCDPYGFAMELRPACCSIITDLEEYRFTDEAWMNSRTASLDAPLNIYEMHLGSWMRNPDDANGWYTYDEIARRLIPYLQENGYTHVEFLPLSEHPFDGSWGYQNTGFFAPTSRYGTPAQLKLLIDKLHHAGIGAIMDFVPVHFAVDSYGLAKYDGTHLYEYPHSAVGESEWGSYNFIHSRREVRCFLQSAANYWLTEFHFDGLRMDAVSRLIYWQGDPARGVNGDTLEFLKNM
;
A
#
# COMPACT_ATOMS: atom_id res chain seq x y z
N MET A 1 5.57 19.04 -0.47
CA MET A 1 6.22 18.16 0.53
C MET A 1 7.50 18.80 1.02
N ASN A 2 7.85 18.65 2.30
CA ASN A 2 9.12 19.14 2.84
C ASN A 2 10.23 18.09 2.57
N GLN A 3 11.14 18.39 1.64
CA GLN A 3 12.23 17.48 1.26
C GLN A 3 13.17 17.16 2.43
N HIS A 4 13.46 18.11 3.32
CA HIS A 4 14.31 17.87 4.48
C HIS A 4 13.71 16.78 5.38
N GLN A 5 12.42 16.92 5.74
CA GLN A 5 11.72 15.93 6.58
C GLN A 5 11.62 14.56 5.89
N PHE A 6 11.54 14.51 4.56
CA PHE A 6 11.58 13.24 3.83
C PHE A 6 12.93 12.52 4.00
N PHE A 7 14.04 13.24 3.89
CA PHE A 7 15.37 12.66 4.08
C PHE A 7 15.75 12.43 5.55
N THR A 8 15.00 13.00 6.50
CA THR A 8 15.17 12.71 7.94
C THR A 8 14.23 11.60 8.45
N GLY A 9 13.30 11.13 7.62
CA GLY A 9 12.38 10.05 7.99
C GLY A 9 11.16 10.51 8.80
N GLU A 10 10.79 11.79 8.71
CA GLU A 10 9.77 12.44 9.54
C GLU A 10 8.44 12.68 8.81
N ILE A 11 8.28 12.17 7.57
CA ILE A 11 7.06 12.33 6.78
C ILE A 11 6.16 11.11 6.95
N PHE A 12 4.88 11.37 7.29
CA PHE A 12 3.82 10.35 7.40
C PHE A 12 2.76 10.48 6.31
N ASP A 13 2.84 11.50 5.47
CA ASP A 13 1.85 11.80 4.44
C ASP A 13 2.46 11.98 3.05
N ALA A 14 3.59 11.30 2.79
CA ALA A 14 4.27 11.35 1.49
C ALA A 14 3.36 10.95 0.32
N TYR A 15 2.35 10.10 0.55
CA TYR A 15 1.36 9.72 -0.44
C TYR A 15 0.54 10.91 -0.97
N ARG A 16 0.43 12.01 -0.20
CA ARG A 16 -0.26 13.23 -0.65
C ARG A 16 0.52 13.99 -1.71
N TRP A 17 1.77 13.64 -1.90
CA TRP A 17 2.64 14.25 -2.89
C TRP A 17 3.11 13.26 -3.96
N PHE A 18 3.55 12.05 -3.59
CA PHE A 18 3.91 10.98 -4.51
C PHE A 18 2.67 10.25 -5.04
N GLY A 19 2.83 9.60 -6.20
CA GLY A 19 1.74 8.95 -6.88
C GLY A 19 1.17 9.82 -8.01
N ALA A 20 0.03 9.41 -8.53
CA ALA A 20 -0.72 10.13 -9.56
C ALA A 20 -1.84 10.96 -8.91
N HIS A 21 -1.72 12.29 -8.98
CA HIS A 21 -2.69 13.21 -8.39
C HIS A 21 -3.43 14.01 -9.46
N ILE A 22 -4.75 14.04 -9.35
CA ILE A 22 -5.61 14.87 -10.22
C ILE A 22 -5.53 16.31 -9.72
N GLU A 23 -4.90 17.18 -10.50
CA GLU A 23 -4.71 18.60 -10.17
C GLU A 23 -5.29 19.48 -11.29
N GLN A 24 -6.39 20.16 -11.00
CA GLN A 24 -7.10 21.00 -11.99
C GLN A 24 -7.47 20.22 -13.27
N ASN A 25 -6.84 20.51 -14.40
CA ASN A 25 -7.10 19.87 -15.70
C ASN A 25 -6.01 18.89 -16.14
N ALA A 26 -5.20 18.40 -15.22
CA ALA A 26 -4.09 17.49 -15.49
C ALA A 26 -3.97 16.43 -14.39
N VAL A 27 -3.22 15.39 -14.66
CA VAL A 27 -2.73 14.48 -13.63
C VAL A 27 -1.22 14.70 -13.50
N VAL A 28 -0.77 14.92 -12.28
CA VAL A 28 0.65 15.05 -11.96
C VAL A 28 1.14 13.75 -11.35
N PHE A 29 2.10 13.13 -12.02
CA PHE A 29 2.76 11.90 -11.59
C PHE A 29 4.07 12.25 -10.91
N ARG A 30 4.32 11.70 -9.72
CA ARG A 30 5.53 11.95 -8.94
C ARG A 30 6.05 10.67 -8.33
N THR A 31 7.36 10.45 -8.45
CA THR A 31 8.02 9.29 -7.86
C THR A 31 9.41 9.62 -7.33
N PHE A 32 9.94 8.77 -6.46
CA PHE A 32 11.28 8.88 -5.91
C PHE A 32 12.17 7.75 -6.43
N ALA A 33 13.23 8.10 -7.17
CA ALA A 33 14.18 7.16 -7.76
C ALA A 33 15.55 7.83 -7.92
N PRO A 34 16.35 7.89 -6.84
CA PRO A 34 17.56 8.73 -6.81
C PRO A 34 18.66 8.25 -7.73
N ASN A 35 18.71 6.97 -8.08
CA ASN A 35 19.75 6.39 -8.93
C ASN A 35 19.30 6.19 -10.39
N ALA A 36 18.04 6.41 -10.72
CA ALA A 36 17.58 6.33 -12.10
C ALA A 36 18.26 7.40 -12.98
N SER A 37 18.71 7.01 -14.16
CA SER A 37 19.29 7.93 -15.14
C SER A 37 18.21 8.65 -15.97
N ARG A 38 17.07 8.03 -16.17
CA ARG A 38 15.87 8.55 -16.85
C ARG A 38 14.65 7.81 -16.36
N ILE A 39 13.51 8.47 -16.33
CA ILE A 39 12.20 7.84 -16.08
C ILE A 39 11.21 8.33 -17.13
N THR A 40 10.40 7.41 -17.66
CA THR A 40 9.29 7.75 -18.54
C THR A 40 7.99 7.18 -18.00
N LEU A 41 6.91 7.92 -18.24
CA LEU A 41 5.54 7.47 -18.04
C LEU A 41 5.06 6.81 -19.33
N THR A 42 4.42 5.64 -19.22
CA THR A 42 3.67 5.00 -20.30
C THR A 42 2.29 4.63 -19.79
N GLY A 43 1.24 4.87 -20.58
CA GLY A 43 -0.11 4.55 -20.15
C GLY A 43 -1.18 4.97 -21.13
N ALA A 44 -2.42 4.67 -20.81
CA ALA A 44 -3.57 5.07 -21.60
C ALA A 44 -3.68 6.60 -21.75
N CYS A 45 -3.18 7.33 -20.76
CA CYS A 45 -3.19 8.80 -20.73
C CYS A 45 -2.30 9.44 -21.81
N ASN A 46 -1.33 8.71 -22.35
CA ASN A 46 -0.43 9.21 -23.41
C ASN A 46 -0.35 8.27 -24.63
N GLY A 47 -1.37 7.40 -24.79
CA GLY A 47 -1.44 6.43 -25.90
C GLY A 47 -0.33 5.37 -25.85
N TRP A 48 0.16 5.04 -24.66
CA TRP A 48 1.24 4.07 -24.41
C TRP A 48 2.59 4.47 -25.04
N THR A 49 2.76 5.75 -25.36
CA THR A 49 4.06 6.31 -25.73
C THR A 49 4.86 6.72 -24.51
N GLU A 50 6.16 6.93 -24.67
CA GLU A 50 6.99 7.40 -23.57
C GLU A 50 6.87 8.92 -23.39
N THR A 51 6.58 9.36 -22.17
CA THR A 51 6.65 10.77 -21.78
C THR A 51 7.68 10.91 -20.66
N ASP A 52 8.73 11.70 -20.88
CA ASP A 52 9.79 11.88 -19.90
C ASP A 52 9.30 12.57 -18.63
N LEU A 53 9.70 12.04 -17.46
CA LEU A 53 9.65 12.76 -16.20
C LEU A 53 10.86 13.68 -16.07
N VAL A 54 10.66 14.81 -15.41
CA VAL A 54 11.71 15.76 -15.09
C VAL A 54 12.16 15.56 -13.65
N GLN A 55 13.49 15.43 -13.45
CA GLN A 55 14.08 15.35 -12.13
C GLN A 55 14.25 16.75 -11.53
N ASP A 56 13.87 16.91 -10.26
CA ASP A 56 14.11 18.13 -9.49
C ASP A 56 15.58 18.19 -9.04
N GLY A 57 16.42 18.84 -9.83
CA GLY A 57 17.85 18.93 -9.59
C GLY A 57 18.53 17.56 -9.54
N ARG A 58 19.11 17.20 -8.37
CA ARG A 58 19.68 15.89 -8.07
C ARG A 58 19.02 15.24 -6.84
N SER A 59 17.80 15.64 -6.55
CA SER A 59 17.08 15.21 -5.34
C SER A 59 16.60 13.75 -5.40
N GLY A 60 16.52 13.17 -6.60
CA GLY A 60 15.87 11.87 -6.81
C GLY A 60 14.35 11.95 -6.95
N PHE A 61 13.76 13.14 -6.87
CA PHE A 61 12.34 13.37 -7.14
C PHE A 61 12.10 13.60 -8.62
N TRP A 62 11.16 12.85 -9.18
CA TRP A 62 10.79 12.91 -10.58
C TRP A 62 9.32 13.26 -10.72
N SER A 63 8.98 14.07 -11.71
CA SER A 63 7.58 14.44 -11.96
C SER A 63 7.30 14.71 -13.42
N VAL A 64 6.03 14.52 -13.80
CA VAL A 64 5.46 14.95 -15.09
C VAL A 64 3.99 15.32 -14.90
N SER A 65 3.55 16.36 -15.58
CA SER A 65 2.13 16.75 -15.66
C SER A 65 1.59 16.36 -17.03
N VAL A 66 0.51 15.58 -17.05
CA VAL A 66 -0.14 15.13 -18.28
C VAL A 66 -1.52 15.76 -18.38
N PRO A 67 -1.70 16.72 -19.28
CA PRO A 67 -3.02 17.32 -19.54
C PRO A 67 -4.01 16.25 -20.02
N ASP A 68 -5.30 16.44 -19.68
CA ASP A 68 -6.39 15.56 -20.08
C ASP A 68 -6.31 14.10 -19.60
N ALA A 69 -5.30 13.73 -18.82
CA ALA A 69 -5.28 12.46 -18.11
C ALA A 69 -6.41 12.41 -17.06
N ARG A 70 -7.00 11.22 -16.84
CA ARG A 70 -8.23 11.06 -16.04
C ARG A 70 -8.19 9.83 -15.15
N ALA A 71 -9.00 9.84 -14.08
CA ALA A 71 -9.25 8.65 -13.28
C ALA A 71 -9.67 7.46 -14.16
N GLY A 72 -9.26 6.26 -13.74
CA GLY A 72 -9.51 5.00 -14.43
C GLY A 72 -8.50 4.64 -15.52
N GLN A 73 -7.61 5.54 -15.93
CA GLN A 73 -6.59 5.24 -16.93
C GLN A 73 -5.42 4.48 -16.30
N PHE A 74 -4.90 3.50 -17.03
CA PHE A 74 -3.76 2.67 -16.65
C PHE A 74 -2.44 3.35 -16.98
N TYR A 75 -1.43 3.15 -16.13
CA TYR A 75 -0.08 3.66 -16.34
C TYR A 75 0.99 2.80 -15.66
N LYS A 76 2.22 2.95 -16.14
CA LYS A 76 3.47 2.41 -15.58
C LYS A 76 4.59 3.43 -15.68
N TYR A 77 5.61 3.24 -14.86
CA TYR A 77 6.91 3.89 -15.07
C TYR A 77 7.85 2.93 -15.78
N ARG A 78 8.58 3.45 -16.77
CA ARG A 78 9.74 2.79 -17.35
C ARG A 78 10.98 3.46 -16.78
N ILE A 79 11.77 2.69 -16.06
CA ILE A 79 12.94 3.16 -15.32
C ILE A 79 14.20 2.74 -16.07
N TYR A 80 15.07 3.69 -16.31
CA TYR A 80 16.40 3.50 -16.88
C TYR A 80 17.41 3.54 -15.74
N GLY A 81 17.99 2.40 -15.41
CA GLY A 81 18.96 2.26 -14.32
C GLY A 81 20.35 2.85 -14.64
N PRO A 82 21.20 3.02 -13.63
CA PRO A 82 22.55 3.53 -13.81
C PRO A 82 23.47 2.57 -14.56
N ASP A 83 23.13 1.29 -14.61
CA ASP A 83 23.84 0.23 -15.32
C ASP A 83 23.37 0.05 -16.78
N GLY A 84 22.44 0.88 -17.25
CA GLY A 84 21.83 0.80 -18.56
C GLY A 84 20.66 -0.20 -18.64
N SER A 85 20.26 -0.82 -17.55
CA SER A 85 19.05 -1.64 -17.48
C SER A 85 17.80 -0.79 -17.73
N VAL A 86 16.76 -1.42 -18.30
CA VAL A 86 15.46 -0.79 -18.52
C VAL A 86 14.40 -1.73 -17.98
N THR A 87 13.61 -1.25 -17.01
CA THR A 87 12.57 -2.04 -16.35
C THR A 87 11.24 -1.28 -16.32
N GLU A 88 10.13 -2.01 -16.29
CA GLU A 88 8.80 -1.42 -16.13
C GLU A 88 8.29 -1.72 -14.73
N HIS A 89 7.77 -0.69 -14.07
CA HIS A 89 7.26 -0.78 -12.71
C HIS A 89 5.87 -0.16 -12.58
N CYS A 90 5.05 -0.73 -11.70
CA CYS A 90 3.92 0.00 -11.16
C CYS A 90 4.41 1.16 -10.30
N ASP A 91 3.53 2.11 -10.02
CA ASP A 91 3.85 3.23 -9.14
C ASP A 91 3.94 2.74 -7.68
N PRO A 92 5.05 2.95 -6.96
CA PRO A 92 5.16 2.60 -5.54
C PRO A 92 4.07 3.22 -4.67
N TYR A 93 3.59 4.41 -5.05
CA TYR A 93 2.50 5.14 -4.40
C TYR A 93 1.18 5.06 -5.18
N GLY A 94 1.02 4.06 -6.05
CA GLY A 94 -0.22 3.86 -6.81
C GLY A 94 -1.40 3.52 -5.91
N PHE A 95 -2.53 4.21 -6.09
CA PHE A 95 -3.73 4.09 -5.24
C PHE A 95 -4.70 3.01 -5.69
N ALA A 96 -4.52 2.47 -6.86
CA ALA A 96 -5.19 1.28 -7.37
C ALA A 96 -4.34 0.59 -8.43
N MET A 97 -4.55 -0.70 -8.62
CA MET A 97 -3.84 -1.51 -9.60
C MET A 97 -4.80 -2.39 -10.39
N GLU A 98 -4.37 -2.80 -11.58
CA GLU A 98 -5.08 -3.82 -12.35
C GLU A 98 -5.12 -5.16 -11.59
N LEU A 99 -6.17 -5.91 -11.87
CA LEU A 99 -6.25 -7.30 -11.38
C LEU A 99 -5.16 -8.15 -12.04
N ARG A 100 -4.47 -8.93 -11.21
CA ARG A 100 -3.48 -9.91 -11.69
C ARG A 100 -4.02 -10.79 -12.84
N PRO A 101 -3.20 -11.20 -13.80
CA PRO A 101 -1.74 -11.04 -13.92
C PRO A 101 -1.29 -9.68 -14.46
N ALA A 102 -2.22 -8.77 -14.77
CA ALA A 102 -1.88 -7.41 -15.14
C ALA A 102 -1.29 -6.65 -13.93
N CYS A 103 -0.53 -5.59 -14.18
CA CYS A 103 0.27 -4.95 -13.14
C CYS A 103 0.40 -3.42 -13.32
N CYS A 104 -0.47 -2.80 -14.13
CA CYS A 104 -0.48 -1.35 -14.21
C CYS A 104 -1.06 -0.72 -12.94
N SER A 105 -0.55 0.43 -12.57
CA SER A 105 -1.25 1.33 -11.66
C SER A 105 -2.42 2.00 -12.38
N ILE A 106 -3.42 2.42 -11.62
CA ILE A 106 -4.62 3.10 -12.11
C ILE A 106 -4.69 4.49 -11.51
N ILE A 107 -4.87 5.51 -12.35
CA ILE A 107 -5.12 6.88 -11.88
C ILE A 107 -6.43 6.86 -11.09
N THR A 108 -6.36 7.26 -9.82
CA THR A 108 -7.48 7.12 -8.89
C THR A 108 -7.84 8.49 -8.31
N ASP A 109 -9.13 8.81 -8.30
CA ASP A 109 -9.66 9.94 -7.55
C ASP A 109 -9.93 9.49 -6.10
N LEU A 110 -9.12 9.94 -5.16
CA LEU A 110 -9.28 9.59 -3.75
C LEU A 110 -10.52 10.24 -3.12
N GLU A 111 -11.08 11.29 -3.74
CA GLU A 111 -12.28 11.99 -3.31
C GLU A 111 -13.58 11.39 -3.90
N GLU A 112 -13.48 10.32 -4.71
CA GLU A 112 -14.65 9.67 -5.34
C GLU A 112 -15.68 9.21 -4.29
N TYR A 113 -15.22 8.77 -3.12
CA TYR A 113 -16.07 8.38 -2.00
C TYR A 113 -15.87 9.32 -0.80
N ARG A 114 -16.98 9.81 -0.26
CA ARG A 114 -16.99 10.60 0.97
C ARG A 114 -17.63 9.80 2.08
N PHE A 115 -16.90 9.63 3.17
CA PHE A 115 -17.38 8.96 4.37
C PHE A 115 -18.53 9.72 5.02
N THR A 116 -19.40 8.96 5.70
CA THR A 116 -20.52 9.49 6.50
C THR A 116 -20.46 9.02 7.95
N ASP A 117 -19.30 8.57 8.39
CA ASP A 117 -19.01 7.94 9.68
C ASP A 117 -18.50 8.92 10.76
N GLU A 118 -18.74 10.23 10.64
CA GLU A 118 -18.22 11.23 11.58
C GLU A 118 -18.57 10.92 13.04
N ALA A 119 -19.74 10.34 13.30
CA ALA A 119 -20.15 9.97 14.64
C ALA A 119 -19.24 8.89 15.23
N TRP A 120 -18.88 7.88 14.43
CA TRP A 120 -17.91 6.84 14.80
C TRP A 120 -16.53 7.43 15.04
N MET A 121 -16.00 8.17 14.06
CA MET A 121 -14.67 8.77 14.13
C MET A 121 -14.48 9.68 15.34
N ASN A 122 -15.52 10.44 15.72
CA ASN A 122 -15.50 11.29 16.92
C ASN A 122 -15.64 10.52 18.24
N SER A 123 -16.18 9.30 18.20
CA SER A 123 -16.39 8.45 19.39
C SER A 123 -15.21 7.54 19.69
N ARG A 124 -14.26 7.42 18.77
CA ARG A 124 -13.08 6.57 18.96
C ARG A 124 -12.26 7.02 20.17
N THR A 125 -11.79 6.06 20.94
CA THR A 125 -10.97 6.31 22.12
C THR A 125 -9.70 5.47 22.09
N ALA A 126 -8.60 6.01 22.60
CA ALA A 126 -7.38 5.26 22.83
C ALA A 126 -7.40 4.48 24.17
N SER A 127 -8.54 4.38 24.84
CA SER A 127 -8.65 3.62 26.09
C SER A 127 -8.44 2.13 25.84
N LEU A 128 -7.52 1.55 26.62
CA LEU A 128 -7.26 0.11 26.62
C LEU A 128 -8.19 -0.66 27.57
N ASP A 129 -9.13 0.02 28.24
CA ASP A 129 -10.01 -0.58 29.25
C ASP A 129 -11.28 -1.19 28.64
N ALA A 130 -11.62 -0.84 27.39
CA ALA A 130 -12.77 -1.41 26.70
C ALA A 130 -12.45 -2.84 26.22
N PRO A 131 -13.37 -3.82 26.43
CA PRO A 131 -13.18 -5.17 25.94
C PRO A 131 -13.26 -5.19 24.41
N LEU A 132 -12.35 -5.90 23.77
CA LEU A 132 -12.33 -6.13 22.33
C LEU A 132 -12.67 -7.59 22.03
N ASN A 133 -13.58 -7.82 21.08
CA ASN A 133 -13.89 -9.11 20.50
C ASN A 133 -13.66 -8.99 18.99
N ILE A 134 -12.51 -9.48 18.52
CA ILE A 134 -12.01 -9.28 17.15
C ILE A 134 -12.26 -10.55 16.34
N TYR A 135 -12.85 -10.39 15.15
CA TYR A 135 -12.99 -11.43 14.15
C TYR A 135 -11.95 -11.24 13.05
N GLU A 136 -10.94 -12.10 13.01
CA GLU A 136 -9.94 -12.12 11.95
C GLU A 136 -10.45 -12.88 10.72
N MET A 137 -10.27 -12.32 9.51
CA MET A 137 -10.75 -12.96 8.30
C MET A 137 -9.94 -12.60 7.04
N HIS A 138 -9.89 -13.54 6.11
CA HIS A 138 -9.42 -13.33 4.74
C HIS A 138 -10.63 -13.19 3.80
N LEU A 139 -10.77 -12.05 3.12
CA LEU A 139 -11.95 -11.76 2.29
C LEU A 139 -12.18 -12.78 1.18
N GLY A 140 -11.12 -13.25 0.53
CA GLY A 140 -11.21 -14.14 -0.62
C GLY A 140 -11.58 -15.59 -0.30
N SER A 141 -11.49 -16.01 0.98
CA SER A 141 -11.76 -17.39 1.40
C SER A 141 -12.84 -17.51 2.47
N TRP A 142 -13.31 -16.40 3.05
CA TRP A 142 -14.34 -16.42 4.10
C TRP A 142 -15.64 -17.05 3.62
N MET A 143 -16.10 -16.63 2.44
CA MET A 143 -17.20 -17.23 1.70
C MET A 143 -16.87 -17.27 0.23
N ARG A 144 -17.36 -18.28 -0.47
CA ARG A 144 -17.21 -18.38 -1.92
C ARG A 144 -18.46 -17.99 -2.65
N ASN A 145 -18.29 -17.12 -3.66
CA ASN A 145 -19.37 -16.73 -4.58
C ASN A 145 -19.48 -17.77 -5.71
N PRO A 146 -20.57 -18.55 -5.80
CA PRO A 146 -20.72 -19.56 -6.86
C PRO A 146 -20.92 -18.96 -8.25
N ASP A 147 -21.29 -17.68 -8.33
CA ASP A 147 -21.59 -16.97 -9.57
C ASP A 147 -20.37 -16.22 -10.14
N ASP A 148 -19.25 -16.18 -9.40
CA ASP A 148 -17.99 -15.56 -9.82
C ASP A 148 -16.94 -16.61 -10.18
N ALA A 149 -16.20 -16.41 -11.28
CA ALA A 149 -15.21 -17.36 -11.79
C ALA A 149 -14.05 -17.61 -10.80
N ASN A 150 -13.67 -16.61 -10.00
CA ASN A 150 -12.65 -16.72 -8.95
C ASN A 150 -13.27 -17.13 -7.62
N GLY A 151 -14.59 -17.09 -7.50
CA GLY A 151 -15.34 -17.35 -6.28
C GLY A 151 -15.32 -16.20 -5.29
N TRP A 152 -15.09 -14.97 -5.73
CA TRP A 152 -15.00 -13.81 -4.86
C TRP A 152 -16.31 -13.03 -4.78
N TYR A 153 -16.55 -12.46 -3.61
CA TYR A 153 -17.56 -11.43 -3.42
C TYR A 153 -16.93 -10.04 -3.52
N THR A 154 -17.68 -9.09 -4.03
CA THR A 154 -17.30 -7.67 -4.01
C THR A 154 -17.35 -7.11 -2.60
N TYR A 155 -16.63 -5.99 -2.34
CA TYR A 155 -16.67 -5.30 -1.03
C TYR A 155 -18.08 -4.99 -0.56
N ASP A 156 -19.00 -4.58 -1.46
CA ASP A 156 -20.40 -4.31 -1.12
C ASP A 156 -21.19 -5.59 -0.76
N GLU A 157 -20.98 -6.68 -1.49
CA GLU A 157 -21.61 -7.98 -1.20
C GLU A 157 -21.09 -8.57 0.12
N ILE A 158 -19.80 -8.38 0.41
CA ILE A 158 -19.19 -8.76 1.68
C ILE A 158 -19.84 -7.98 2.82
N ALA A 159 -19.98 -6.65 2.70
CA ALA A 159 -20.63 -5.84 3.73
C ALA A 159 -22.01 -6.38 4.13
N ARG A 160 -22.83 -6.74 3.14
CA ARG A 160 -24.19 -7.27 3.37
C ARG A 160 -24.25 -8.60 4.12
N ARG A 161 -23.19 -9.40 4.03
CA ARG A 161 -23.08 -10.73 4.68
C ARG A 161 -22.31 -10.66 6.00
N LEU A 162 -21.25 -9.89 6.03
CA LEU A 162 -20.33 -9.82 7.15
C LEU A 162 -20.94 -9.07 8.33
N ILE A 163 -21.57 -7.92 8.08
CA ILE A 163 -22.12 -7.07 9.15
C ILE A 163 -23.15 -7.82 10.03
N PRO A 164 -24.17 -8.48 9.47
CA PRO A 164 -25.09 -9.26 10.29
C PRO A 164 -24.39 -10.37 11.06
N TYR A 165 -23.45 -11.07 10.44
CA TYR A 165 -22.68 -12.14 11.10
C TYR A 165 -21.89 -11.61 12.31
N LEU A 166 -21.20 -10.48 12.17
CA LEU A 166 -20.44 -9.87 13.26
C LEU A 166 -21.35 -9.43 14.42
N GLN A 167 -22.49 -8.81 14.11
CA GLN A 167 -23.47 -8.37 15.11
C GLN A 167 -24.11 -9.53 15.86
N GLU A 168 -24.56 -10.57 15.16
CA GLU A 168 -25.17 -11.77 15.73
C GLU A 168 -24.23 -12.51 16.68
N ASN A 169 -22.92 -12.47 16.42
CA ASN A 169 -21.89 -13.14 17.22
C ASN A 169 -21.23 -12.21 18.25
N GLY A 170 -21.63 -10.94 18.34
CA GLY A 170 -21.14 -9.99 19.34
C GLY A 170 -19.70 -9.54 19.13
N TYR A 171 -19.21 -9.56 17.90
CA TYR A 171 -17.89 -9.00 17.58
C TYR A 171 -17.91 -7.47 17.62
N THR A 172 -16.87 -6.88 18.18
CA THR A 172 -16.69 -5.43 18.25
C THR A 172 -15.88 -4.90 17.07
N HIS A 173 -14.99 -5.73 16.52
CA HIS A 173 -14.10 -5.37 15.42
C HIS A 173 -13.97 -6.54 14.45
N VAL A 174 -13.65 -6.21 13.21
CA VAL A 174 -13.15 -7.15 12.22
C VAL A 174 -11.69 -6.80 11.88
N GLU A 175 -10.83 -7.81 11.85
CA GLU A 175 -9.46 -7.71 11.37
C GLU A 175 -9.37 -8.39 10.01
N PHE A 176 -9.03 -7.59 9.00
CA PHE A 176 -8.82 -8.10 7.65
C PHE A 176 -7.36 -8.48 7.44
N LEU A 177 -7.11 -9.72 7.00
CA LEU A 177 -5.82 -10.07 6.43
C LEU A 177 -5.45 -9.05 5.33
N PRO A 178 -4.16 -8.90 4.97
CA PRO A 178 -3.72 -7.75 4.18
C PRO A 178 -4.59 -7.48 2.96
N LEU A 179 -5.13 -6.26 2.86
CA LEU A 179 -5.95 -5.81 1.73
C LEU A 179 -5.14 -5.07 0.68
N SER A 180 -3.84 -4.89 0.88
CA SER A 180 -2.93 -4.32 -0.12
C SER A 180 -2.83 -5.21 -1.34
N GLU A 181 -2.64 -4.62 -2.53
CA GLU A 181 -2.53 -5.39 -3.77
C GLU A 181 -1.31 -6.32 -3.77
N HIS A 182 -1.51 -7.52 -4.30
CA HIS A 182 -0.51 -8.60 -4.30
C HIS A 182 -0.69 -9.51 -5.52
N PRO A 183 0.41 -10.10 -6.08
CA PRO A 183 0.35 -10.91 -7.29
C PRO A 183 -0.18 -12.33 -7.07
N PHE A 184 0.06 -12.91 -5.90
CA PHE A 184 -0.17 -14.32 -5.63
C PHE A 184 -1.26 -14.53 -4.57
N ASP A 185 -2.38 -15.14 -4.96
CA ASP A 185 -3.54 -15.38 -4.07
C ASP A 185 -3.17 -16.23 -2.84
N GLY A 186 -2.27 -17.19 -3.02
CA GLY A 186 -1.80 -18.09 -1.95
C GLY A 186 -0.98 -17.38 -0.87
N SER A 187 -0.54 -16.14 -1.09
CA SER A 187 0.11 -15.33 -0.07
C SER A 187 -0.86 -14.70 0.92
N TRP A 188 -2.18 -14.76 0.66
CA TRP A 188 -3.24 -14.09 1.45
C TRP A 188 -3.03 -12.57 1.64
N GLY A 189 -2.26 -11.97 0.74
CA GLY A 189 -1.93 -10.55 0.80
C GLY A 189 -0.63 -10.22 1.55
N TYR A 190 0.09 -11.19 2.10
CA TYR A 190 1.35 -10.94 2.81
C TYR A 190 2.55 -10.63 1.90
N GLN A 191 2.45 -10.86 0.59
CA GLN A 191 3.48 -10.51 -0.40
C GLN A 191 2.99 -9.35 -1.28
N ASN A 192 3.05 -8.14 -0.75
CA ASN A 192 2.49 -6.95 -1.39
C ASN A 192 3.35 -6.46 -2.56
N THR A 193 2.66 -5.89 -3.56
CA THR A 193 3.25 -5.08 -4.64
C THR A 193 2.69 -3.66 -4.63
N GLY A 194 1.48 -3.44 -4.09
CA GLY A 194 0.83 -2.13 -4.04
C GLY A 194 0.47 -1.73 -2.62
N PHE A 195 1.37 -1.02 -1.91
CA PHE A 195 1.20 -0.65 -0.50
C PHE A 195 0.10 0.38 -0.25
N PHE A 196 -0.26 1.17 -1.25
CA PHE A 196 -1.33 2.18 -1.22
C PHE A 196 -2.55 1.77 -2.04
N ALA A 197 -2.53 0.60 -2.68
CA ALA A 197 -3.61 0.12 -3.51
C ALA A 197 -4.39 -0.98 -2.79
N PRO A 198 -5.68 -0.79 -2.49
CA PRO A 198 -6.54 -1.91 -2.13
C PRO A 198 -6.55 -2.96 -3.24
N THR A 199 -6.55 -4.24 -2.84
CA THR A 199 -6.60 -5.31 -3.83
C THR A 199 -7.84 -5.20 -4.71
N SER A 200 -7.62 -5.21 -6.01
CA SER A 200 -8.65 -5.12 -7.05
C SER A 200 -9.55 -6.37 -7.17
N ARG A 201 -9.21 -7.43 -6.44
CA ARG A 201 -9.97 -8.69 -6.41
C ARG A 201 -11.43 -8.51 -6.00
N TYR A 202 -11.68 -7.57 -5.10
CA TYR A 202 -13.00 -7.39 -4.48
C TYR A 202 -13.67 -6.07 -4.89
N GLY A 203 -13.01 -5.27 -5.74
CA GLY A 203 -13.56 -4.02 -6.26
C GLY A 203 -12.60 -2.84 -6.22
N THR A 204 -13.16 -1.65 -6.17
CA THR A 204 -12.43 -0.37 -6.24
C THR A 204 -12.09 0.17 -4.84
N PRO A 205 -11.13 1.12 -4.73
CA PRO A 205 -10.88 1.85 -3.49
C PRO A 205 -12.15 2.49 -2.88
N ALA A 206 -13.01 3.08 -3.71
CA ALA A 206 -14.28 3.66 -3.27
C ALA A 206 -15.21 2.62 -2.64
N GLN A 207 -15.23 1.40 -3.18
CA GLN A 207 -16.04 0.32 -2.63
C GLN A 207 -15.49 -0.23 -1.31
N LEU A 208 -14.16 -0.23 -1.11
CA LEU A 208 -13.58 -0.55 0.20
C LEU A 208 -13.93 0.54 1.23
N LYS A 209 -13.82 1.82 0.86
CA LYS A 209 -14.26 2.94 1.73
C LYS A 209 -15.74 2.75 2.14
N LEU A 210 -16.61 2.37 1.21
CA LEU A 210 -18.01 2.07 1.50
C LEU A 210 -18.18 0.89 2.48
N LEU A 211 -17.37 -0.17 2.38
CA LEU A 211 -17.41 -1.29 3.34
C LEU A 211 -17.07 -0.80 4.75
N ILE A 212 -16.00 -0.02 4.91
CA ILE A 212 -15.57 0.51 6.22
C ILE A 212 -16.65 1.43 6.79
N ASP A 213 -17.18 2.35 5.99
CA ASP A 213 -18.26 3.26 6.40
C ASP A 213 -19.50 2.48 6.92
N LYS A 214 -19.90 1.42 6.22
CA LYS A 214 -21.01 0.53 6.68
C LYS A 214 -20.69 -0.22 7.97
N LEU A 215 -19.44 -0.65 8.19
CA LEU A 215 -19.02 -1.27 9.45
C LEU A 215 -19.15 -0.28 10.60
N HIS A 216 -18.68 0.95 10.43
CA HIS A 216 -18.77 2.01 11.42
C HIS A 216 -20.23 2.35 11.77
N HIS A 217 -21.10 2.47 10.77
CA HIS A 217 -22.54 2.66 11.00
C HIS A 217 -23.20 1.49 11.76
N ALA A 218 -22.65 0.30 11.63
CA ALA A 218 -23.10 -0.88 12.38
C ALA A 218 -22.50 -1.00 13.79
N GLY A 219 -21.65 -0.05 14.20
CA GLY A 219 -20.95 -0.06 15.49
C GLY A 219 -19.78 -1.04 15.55
N ILE A 220 -19.16 -1.36 14.40
CA ILE A 220 -18.07 -2.33 14.27
C ILE A 220 -16.82 -1.61 13.77
N GLY A 221 -15.71 -1.72 14.51
CA GLY A 221 -14.42 -1.22 14.10
C GLY A 221 -13.73 -2.11 13.06
N ALA A 222 -12.82 -1.53 12.29
CA ALA A 222 -12.06 -2.21 11.26
C ALA A 222 -10.55 -2.11 11.53
N ILE A 223 -9.88 -3.26 11.54
CA ILE A 223 -8.43 -3.38 11.71
C ILE A 223 -7.87 -3.94 10.41
N MET A 224 -6.73 -3.42 9.97
CA MET A 224 -6.02 -3.94 8.80
C MET A 224 -4.72 -4.61 9.21
N ASP A 225 -4.47 -5.79 8.67
CA ASP A 225 -3.17 -6.43 8.77
C ASP A 225 -2.17 -5.73 7.85
N PHE A 226 -1.14 -5.15 8.43
CA PHE A 226 -0.14 -4.34 7.76
C PHE A 226 1.22 -5.03 7.77
N VAL A 227 1.87 -5.08 6.60
CA VAL A 227 3.11 -5.86 6.39
C VAL A 227 4.31 -4.93 6.11
N PRO A 228 4.92 -4.31 7.15
CA PRO A 228 6.04 -3.38 6.95
C PRO A 228 7.40 -4.08 6.90
N VAL A 229 7.45 -5.41 6.90
CA VAL A 229 8.68 -6.20 7.00
C VAL A 229 9.29 -6.48 5.63
N HIS A 230 8.44 -6.88 4.67
CA HIS A 230 8.88 -7.39 3.38
C HIS A 230 7.85 -7.11 2.28
N PHE A 231 8.23 -7.36 1.03
CA PHE A 231 7.39 -7.18 -0.15
C PHE A 231 7.68 -8.26 -1.20
N ALA A 232 6.78 -8.40 -2.18
CA ALA A 232 6.89 -9.38 -3.26
C ALA A 232 8.13 -9.15 -4.14
N VAL A 233 8.74 -10.22 -4.61
CA VAL A 233 9.95 -10.20 -5.47
C VAL A 233 9.65 -9.85 -6.93
N ASP A 234 8.40 -9.67 -7.28
CA ASP A 234 7.95 -9.40 -8.65
C ASP A 234 8.63 -8.16 -9.22
N SER A 235 9.22 -8.28 -10.41
CA SER A 235 10.07 -7.28 -11.02
C SER A 235 9.36 -5.97 -11.38
N TYR A 236 8.03 -5.98 -11.46
CA TYR A 236 7.22 -4.79 -11.70
C TYR A 236 6.87 -4.02 -10.43
N GLY A 237 7.14 -4.59 -9.25
CA GLY A 237 6.90 -3.97 -7.94
C GLY A 237 8.09 -3.11 -7.47
N LEU A 238 8.41 -3.21 -6.17
CA LEU A 238 9.45 -2.39 -5.55
C LEU A 238 10.87 -2.90 -5.79
N ALA A 239 11.03 -4.19 -6.18
CA ALA A 239 12.34 -4.80 -6.36
C ALA A 239 13.19 -4.04 -7.38
N LYS A 240 14.37 -3.58 -6.96
CA LYS A 240 15.30 -2.79 -7.77
C LYS A 240 14.65 -1.62 -8.51
N TYR A 241 13.73 -0.94 -7.85
CA TYR A 241 12.87 0.07 -8.46
C TYR A 241 13.61 1.14 -9.27
N ASP A 242 14.74 1.66 -8.78
CA ASP A 242 15.53 2.68 -9.49
C ASP A 242 16.77 2.10 -10.22
N GLY A 243 16.76 0.80 -10.52
CA GLY A 243 17.90 0.06 -11.05
C GLY A 243 18.89 -0.39 -9.97
N THR A 244 18.62 -0.04 -8.70
CA THR A 244 19.43 -0.44 -7.54
C THR A 244 18.52 -0.99 -6.43
N HIS A 245 19.12 -1.49 -5.34
CA HIS A 245 18.37 -1.93 -4.17
C HIS A 245 17.88 -0.73 -3.35
N LEU A 246 16.83 -0.02 -3.82
CA LEU A 246 16.29 1.16 -3.16
C LEU A 246 15.52 0.81 -1.89
N TYR A 247 14.61 -0.15 -1.98
CA TYR A 247 13.71 -0.55 -0.89
C TYR A 247 14.22 -1.73 -0.09
N GLU A 248 15.02 -2.61 -0.70
CA GLU A 248 15.50 -3.87 -0.13
C GLU A 248 17.00 -3.84 0.20
N TYR A 249 17.40 -4.76 1.06
CA TYR A 249 18.83 -5.00 1.32
C TYR A 249 19.50 -5.62 0.09
N PRO A 250 20.77 -5.20 -0.24
CA PRO A 250 21.49 -5.71 -1.41
C PRO A 250 22.05 -7.12 -1.23
N HIS A 251 22.02 -7.68 -0.02
CA HIS A 251 22.59 -8.99 0.31
C HIS A 251 21.50 -9.99 0.67
N SER A 252 21.44 -11.11 -0.02
CA SER A 252 20.44 -12.18 0.19
C SER A 252 20.36 -12.67 1.62
N ALA A 253 21.50 -12.76 2.34
CA ALA A 253 21.54 -13.23 3.73
C ALA A 253 20.65 -12.43 4.70
N VAL A 254 20.33 -11.18 4.40
CA VAL A 254 19.44 -10.32 5.18
C VAL A 254 18.29 -9.74 4.35
N GLY A 255 18.46 -9.74 3.02
CA GLY A 255 17.50 -9.17 2.07
C GLY A 255 16.38 -10.11 1.67
N GLU A 256 16.58 -11.42 1.78
CA GLU A 256 15.56 -12.42 1.44
C GLU A 256 14.92 -12.98 2.70
N SER A 257 13.61 -13.09 2.69
CA SER A 257 12.86 -13.75 3.75
C SER A 257 12.77 -15.26 3.48
N GLU A 258 12.43 -16.03 4.51
CA GLU A 258 12.14 -17.46 4.39
C GLU A 258 10.89 -17.76 3.54
N TRP A 259 10.07 -16.74 3.28
CA TRP A 259 8.86 -16.83 2.46
C TRP A 259 9.08 -16.47 0.98
N GLY A 260 10.34 -16.23 0.56
CA GLY A 260 10.67 -15.87 -0.81
C GLY A 260 10.30 -14.43 -1.19
N SER A 261 10.28 -13.53 -0.22
CA SER A 261 10.05 -12.09 -0.39
C SER A 261 11.30 -11.28 -0.03
N TYR A 262 11.36 -10.01 -0.41
CA TYR A 262 12.45 -9.12 -0.07
C TYR A 262 12.15 -8.31 1.18
N ASN A 263 13.13 -8.24 2.12
CA ASN A 263 13.02 -7.46 3.34
C ASN A 263 13.33 -5.98 3.09
N PHE A 264 12.52 -5.08 3.64
CA PHE A 264 12.75 -3.64 3.59
C PHE A 264 14.02 -3.23 4.34
N ILE A 265 14.78 -2.30 3.77
CA ILE A 265 15.94 -1.68 4.41
C ILE A 265 15.53 -0.47 5.26
N HIS A 266 15.14 -0.72 6.52
CA HIS A 266 14.63 0.31 7.44
C HIS A 266 15.69 1.33 7.91
N SER A 267 16.98 1.12 7.62
CA SER A 267 18.01 2.14 7.85
C SER A 267 17.90 3.34 6.91
N ARG A 268 17.22 3.19 5.77
CA ARG A 268 16.95 4.29 4.84
C ARG A 268 15.74 5.10 5.28
N ARG A 269 15.93 6.38 5.45
CA ARG A 269 14.89 7.30 5.91
C ARG A 269 13.72 7.40 4.94
N GLU A 270 13.99 7.34 3.64
CA GLU A 270 13.00 7.36 2.56
C GLU A 270 12.10 6.11 2.60
N VAL A 271 12.67 4.95 2.93
CA VAL A 271 11.91 3.71 3.11
C VAL A 271 11.03 3.79 4.35
N ARG A 272 11.52 4.39 5.44
CA ARG A 272 10.68 4.67 6.62
C ARG A 272 9.52 5.59 6.27
N CYS A 273 9.76 6.70 5.55
CA CYS A 273 8.70 7.59 5.07
C CYS A 273 7.67 6.86 4.21
N PHE A 274 8.11 5.96 3.33
CA PHE A 274 7.22 5.14 2.51
C PHE A 274 6.29 4.29 3.38
N LEU A 275 6.84 3.53 4.33
CA LEU A 275 6.07 2.63 5.20
C LEU A 275 5.17 3.38 6.19
N GLN A 276 5.69 4.45 6.82
CA GLN A 276 4.90 5.33 7.70
C GLN A 276 3.74 5.99 6.93
N SER A 277 4.02 6.41 5.71
CA SER A 277 3.01 6.99 4.83
C SER A 277 1.94 5.98 4.42
N ALA A 278 2.33 4.72 4.16
CA ALA A 278 1.37 3.67 3.86
C ALA A 278 0.47 3.37 5.07
N ALA A 279 1.04 3.26 6.28
CA ALA A 279 0.25 3.09 7.49
C ALA A 279 -0.73 4.23 7.72
N ASN A 280 -0.25 5.48 7.61
CA ASN A 280 -1.09 6.67 7.76
C ASN A 280 -2.20 6.74 6.68
N TYR A 281 -1.89 6.34 5.45
CA TYR A 281 -2.85 6.28 4.36
C TYR A 281 -4.05 5.38 4.69
N TRP A 282 -3.81 4.17 5.18
CA TRP A 282 -4.88 3.25 5.55
C TRP A 282 -5.74 3.79 6.71
N LEU A 283 -5.11 4.42 7.71
CA LEU A 283 -5.82 5.02 8.85
C LEU A 283 -6.60 6.28 8.47
N THR A 284 -6.08 7.08 7.52
CA THR A 284 -6.63 8.40 7.19
C THR A 284 -7.59 8.36 6.00
N GLU A 285 -7.19 7.69 4.90
CA GLU A 285 -7.99 7.67 3.67
C GLU A 285 -9.06 6.57 3.67
N PHE A 286 -8.87 5.51 4.47
CA PHE A 286 -9.84 4.40 4.59
C PHE A 286 -10.50 4.31 5.96
N HIS A 287 -10.15 5.18 6.91
CA HIS A 287 -10.70 5.24 8.25
C HIS A 287 -10.55 3.93 9.06
N PHE A 288 -9.55 3.10 8.77
CA PHE A 288 -9.26 1.96 9.64
C PHE A 288 -9.01 2.43 11.08
N ASP A 289 -9.51 1.69 12.05
CA ASP A 289 -9.39 2.01 13.49
C ASP A 289 -8.04 1.58 14.07
N GLY A 290 -7.37 0.65 13.42
CA GLY A 290 -6.09 0.14 13.85
C GLY A 290 -5.37 -0.68 12.79
N LEU A 291 -4.11 -0.97 13.09
CA LEU A 291 -3.25 -1.84 12.29
C LEU A 291 -2.77 -3.01 13.15
N ARG A 292 -2.86 -4.21 12.61
CA ARG A 292 -2.11 -5.35 13.13
C ARG A 292 -0.79 -5.43 12.39
N MET A 293 0.30 -5.44 13.12
CA MET A 293 1.65 -5.46 12.53
C MET A 293 2.12 -6.89 12.35
N ASP A 294 2.31 -7.29 11.09
CA ASP A 294 2.81 -8.64 10.79
C ASP A 294 4.28 -8.82 11.11
N ALA A 295 4.66 -10.06 11.47
CA ALA A 295 6.03 -10.54 11.63
C ALA A 295 6.95 -9.64 12.48
N VAL A 296 6.45 -9.09 13.60
CA VAL A 296 7.15 -8.11 14.46
C VAL A 296 8.51 -8.63 14.95
N SER A 297 8.66 -9.94 15.19
CA SER A 297 9.95 -10.52 15.55
C SER A 297 11.03 -10.29 14.49
N ARG A 298 10.64 -10.27 13.21
CA ARG A 298 11.52 -9.98 12.08
C ARG A 298 11.92 -8.50 11.99
N LEU A 299 11.10 -7.63 12.53
CA LEU A 299 11.40 -6.20 12.68
C LEU A 299 12.36 -5.97 13.85
N ILE A 300 12.17 -6.67 14.97
CA ILE A 300 12.98 -6.45 16.19
C ILE A 300 14.35 -7.12 16.08
N TYR A 301 14.40 -8.35 15.59
CA TYR A 301 15.63 -9.14 15.56
C TYR A 301 16.06 -9.45 14.12
N TRP A 302 17.36 -9.48 13.88
CA TRP A 302 17.89 -9.91 12.58
C TRP A 302 17.35 -11.30 12.22
N GLN A 303 16.65 -11.41 11.11
CA GLN A 303 15.98 -12.62 10.62
C GLN A 303 14.99 -13.24 11.63
N GLY A 304 14.45 -12.44 12.55
CA GLY A 304 13.49 -12.89 13.56
C GLY A 304 14.09 -13.71 14.70
N ASP A 305 15.40 -13.84 14.76
CA ASP A 305 16.11 -14.66 15.74
C ASP A 305 16.79 -13.80 16.81
N PRO A 306 16.36 -13.86 18.08
CA PRO A 306 16.98 -13.12 19.17
C PRO A 306 18.49 -13.36 19.33
N ALA A 307 18.98 -14.57 18.96
CA ALA A 307 20.40 -14.91 19.03
C ALA A 307 21.26 -14.12 18.02
N ARG A 308 20.64 -13.56 16.98
CA ARG A 308 21.31 -12.71 15.98
C ARG A 308 21.36 -11.22 16.37
N GLY A 309 20.78 -10.87 17.51
CA GLY A 309 20.74 -9.52 18.04
C GLY A 309 19.61 -8.64 17.48
N VAL A 310 19.48 -7.46 18.06
CA VAL A 310 18.44 -6.48 17.72
C VAL A 310 18.83 -5.69 16.47
N ASN A 311 17.88 -5.53 15.56
CA ASN A 311 17.97 -4.57 14.47
C ASN A 311 17.56 -3.18 14.97
N GLY A 312 18.55 -2.37 15.35
CA GLY A 312 18.32 -1.05 15.95
C GLY A 312 17.57 -0.09 15.06
N ASP A 313 17.84 -0.12 13.73
CA ASP A 313 17.17 0.75 12.77
C ASP A 313 15.67 0.47 12.66
N THR A 314 15.32 -0.81 12.64
CA THR A 314 13.91 -1.23 12.55
C THR A 314 13.18 -0.99 13.87
N LEU A 315 13.87 -1.19 15.02
CA LEU A 315 13.30 -0.87 16.32
C LEU A 315 13.03 0.64 16.47
N GLU A 316 13.92 1.49 15.94
CA GLU A 316 13.69 2.94 15.87
C GLU A 316 12.47 3.28 15.00
N PHE A 317 12.36 2.65 13.83
CA PHE A 317 11.19 2.79 12.97
C PHE A 317 9.89 2.44 13.69
N LEU A 318 9.83 1.29 14.39
CA LEU A 318 8.65 0.87 15.15
C LEU A 318 8.27 1.83 16.29
N LYS A 319 9.25 2.48 16.91
CA LYS A 319 8.98 3.46 17.98
C LYS A 319 8.45 4.79 17.45
N ASN A 320 8.72 5.09 16.19
CA ASN A 320 8.30 6.34 15.55
C ASN A 320 6.97 6.20 14.80
N MET A 321 6.53 4.98 14.51
CA MET A 321 5.19 4.69 13.98
C MET A 321 4.11 4.85 15.04
#